data_7a9b13563111a5f063b816db029111cf
#
_entry.id   7a9b13563111a5f063b816db029111cf
#
_cell.length_a   1.000
_cell.length_b   1.000
_cell.length_c   1.000
_cell.angle_alpha   90.00
_cell.angle_beta   90.00
_cell.angle_gamma   90.00
#
_symmetry.space_group_name_H-M   'P 1'
#
loop_
_entity.id
_entity.type
_entity.pdbx_description
1 polymer ?
#
loop_
_entity_poly.entity_id
_entity_poly.type
_entity_poly.pdbx_seq_one_letter_code
_entity_poly.pdbx_strand_id
1 'polypeptide(L)'
;ACLVGSEMCIRDSIKNMWKGSYMMRVELITHTPEPEKVVATAAKLCYSSSDIASLREGLTEEKTKSFIERLVSIGHESPMEHVSFTFGIEGISRACSHQLVRHRIASYSQKSQRYVSESGFEFITPPSIEAVPEAKAEFDKQMDQLLECYNKIANILTNTHEKAFLEQGMSEKDALNKAKKKAYEDARFVLPNACETKIVVTMNVRTLFNFFQHRCCNRAQWEIKAVADEMLRLCKQAAPELFKNAGPSCVMKGKCPEGAMSCGKLVEVKKIYGEMNNVE
;
A
#
# COMPACT_ATOMS: atom_id res chain seq x y z
N ALA A 1 9.13 -16.63 -39.70
CA ALA A 1 9.48 -17.01 -38.39
C ALA A 1 9.19 -15.91 -37.38
N CYS A 2 8.56 -16.25 -36.34
CA CYS A 2 7.81 -15.45 -35.37
C CYS A 2 8.55 -14.34 -34.66
N LEU A 3 8.06 -13.12 -34.85
CA LEU A 3 8.15 -12.02 -33.88
C LEU A 3 6.86 -12.03 -33.04
N VAL A 4 6.87 -12.80 -31.97
CA VAL A 4 5.89 -12.71 -30.88
C VAL A 4 6.66 -13.05 -29.62
N GLY A 5 7.10 -12.02 -28.86
CA GLY A 5 7.86 -12.27 -27.64
C GLY A 5 8.39 -11.02 -26.97
N SER A 6 7.56 -10.02 -26.69
CA SER A 6 7.96 -8.93 -25.78
C SER A 6 6.79 -8.24 -25.06
N GLU A 7 5.63 -8.85 -25.01
CA GLU A 7 4.54 -8.40 -24.16
C GLU A 7 4.34 -9.34 -22.94
N MET A 8 5.40 -9.73 -22.30
CA MET A 8 5.29 -10.21 -20.95
C MET A 8 5.21 -8.97 -20.05
N CYS A 9 4.03 -8.40 -20.09
CA CYS A 9 3.60 -7.22 -19.37
C CYS A 9 3.94 -7.38 -17.89
N ILE A 10 4.36 -6.30 -17.21
CA ILE A 10 4.50 -6.20 -15.75
C ILE A 10 3.29 -6.86 -15.05
N ARG A 11 2.10 -6.74 -15.65
CA ARG A 11 0.85 -7.40 -15.22
C ARG A 11 0.96 -8.92 -15.18
N ASP A 12 1.64 -9.56 -16.11
CA ASP A 12 1.83 -11.02 -16.16
C ASP A 12 2.97 -11.47 -15.25
N SER A 13 3.99 -10.64 -15.06
CA SER A 13 5.06 -10.87 -14.07
C SER A 13 4.51 -10.78 -12.65
N ILE A 14 3.64 -9.80 -12.35
CA ILE A 14 2.96 -9.68 -11.06
C ILE A 14 1.93 -10.81 -10.90
N LYS A 15 1.09 -11.10 -11.90
CA LYS A 15 0.12 -12.20 -11.87
C LYS A 15 0.76 -13.58 -11.73
N ASN A 16 1.93 -13.81 -12.32
CA ASN A 16 2.64 -15.09 -12.22
C ASN A 16 3.37 -15.27 -10.89
N MET A 17 3.61 -14.20 -10.13
CA MET A 17 4.19 -14.26 -8.79
C MET A 17 3.18 -14.65 -7.70
N TRP A 18 1.86 -14.53 -7.97
CA TRP A 18 0.79 -14.71 -6.99
C TRP A 18 -0.11 -15.88 -7.36
N LYS A 19 0.40 -17.11 -7.36
CA LYS A 19 -0.39 -18.34 -7.55
C LYS A 19 -0.97 -18.91 -6.23
N GLY A 20 -0.90 -18.15 -5.13
CA GLY A 20 -1.56 -18.49 -3.87
C GLY A 20 -3.05 -18.13 -3.86
N SER A 21 -3.82 -18.71 -2.95
CA SER A 21 -5.27 -18.59 -2.86
C SER A 21 -5.80 -17.19 -2.56
N TYR A 22 -4.95 -16.22 -2.26
CA TYR A 22 -5.34 -14.81 -2.02
C TYR A 22 -4.48 -13.84 -2.82
N MET A 23 -5.14 -13.07 -3.70
CA MET A 23 -4.46 -12.12 -4.59
C MET A 23 -4.48 -10.72 -3.96
N MET A 24 -3.30 -10.10 -3.77
CA MET A 24 -3.20 -8.69 -3.40
C MET A 24 -4.00 -7.83 -4.38
N ARG A 25 -4.81 -6.95 -3.83
CA ARG A 25 -5.58 -5.96 -4.58
C ARG A 25 -5.30 -4.57 -4.02
N VAL A 26 -4.99 -3.64 -4.92
CA VAL A 26 -4.90 -2.21 -4.61
C VAL A 26 -5.92 -1.49 -5.49
N GLU A 27 -6.74 -0.65 -4.88
CA GLU A 27 -7.76 0.14 -5.55
C GLU A 27 -7.57 1.61 -5.21
N LEU A 28 -7.61 2.49 -6.21
CA LEU A 28 -7.69 3.93 -6.00
C LEU A 28 -9.15 4.30 -5.71
N ILE A 29 -9.48 4.50 -4.44
CA ILE A 29 -10.85 4.85 -4.01
C ILE A 29 -11.21 6.26 -4.47
N THR A 30 -10.31 7.22 -4.27
CA THR A 30 -10.51 8.61 -4.66
C THR A 30 -9.19 9.38 -4.65
N HIS A 31 -9.18 10.52 -5.32
CA HIS A 31 -8.12 11.51 -5.25
C HIS A 31 -8.69 12.93 -5.36
N THR A 32 -7.88 13.93 -5.05
CA THR A 32 -8.23 15.34 -5.26
C THR A 32 -8.58 15.57 -6.74
N PRO A 33 -9.75 16.13 -7.08
CA PRO A 33 -10.13 16.45 -8.45
C PRO A 33 -9.10 17.38 -9.12
N GLU A 34 -8.87 17.21 -10.43
CA GLU A 34 -7.91 18.00 -11.22
C GLU A 34 -6.54 18.15 -10.53
N PRO A 35 -5.88 17.05 -10.10
CA PRO A 35 -4.75 17.10 -9.17
C PRO A 35 -3.60 17.96 -9.68
N GLU A 36 -3.29 17.89 -10.95
CA GLU A 36 -2.23 18.66 -11.59
C GLU A 36 -2.52 20.17 -11.61
N LYS A 37 -3.77 20.53 -11.90
CA LYS A 37 -4.21 21.92 -11.90
C LYS A 37 -4.22 22.51 -10.49
N VAL A 38 -4.56 21.73 -9.47
CA VAL A 38 -4.48 22.15 -8.07
C VAL A 38 -3.03 22.46 -7.67
N VAL A 39 -2.08 21.57 -7.98
CA VAL A 39 -0.65 21.79 -7.73
C VAL A 39 -0.14 23.02 -8.47
N ALA A 40 -0.47 23.17 -9.76
CA ALA A 40 -0.05 24.30 -10.56
C ALA A 40 -0.64 25.61 -10.04
N THR A 41 -1.90 25.64 -9.60
CA THR A 41 -2.53 26.82 -8.99
C THR A 41 -1.82 27.22 -7.70
N ALA A 42 -1.62 26.28 -6.79
CA ALA A 42 -0.96 26.52 -5.51
C ALA A 42 0.46 27.07 -5.70
N ALA A 43 1.22 26.45 -6.60
CA ALA A 43 2.59 26.90 -6.87
C ALA A 43 2.64 28.28 -7.55
N LYS A 44 1.74 28.55 -8.50
CA LYS A 44 1.71 29.82 -9.24
C LYS A 44 1.28 30.98 -8.36
N LEU A 45 0.41 30.75 -7.40
CA LEU A 45 -0.06 31.75 -6.45
C LEU A 45 1.09 32.43 -5.69
N CYS A 46 2.15 31.69 -5.37
CA CYS A 46 3.31 32.22 -4.64
C CYS A 46 4.08 33.32 -5.42
N TYR A 47 3.87 33.41 -6.74
CA TYR A 47 4.63 34.31 -7.62
C TYR A 47 3.73 35.20 -8.48
N SER A 48 2.42 35.29 -8.17
CA SER A 48 1.46 36.04 -8.94
C SER A 48 0.68 37.03 -8.08
N SER A 49 0.43 38.20 -8.62
CA SER A 49 -0.48 39.22 -8.04
C SER A 49 -1.93 39.03 -8.46
N SER A 50 -2.23 38.05 -9.34
CA SER A 50 -3.57 37.75 -9.81
C SER A 50 -4.38 37.01 -8.74
N ASP A 51 -5.70 37.18 -8.77
CA ASP A 51 -6.62 36.41 -7.92
C ASP A 51 -6.65 34.92 -8.31
N ILE A 52 -7.13 34.09 -7.40
CA ILE A 52 -7.09 32.62 -7.56
C ILE A 52 -7.97 32.15 -8.74
N ALA A 53 -9.12 32.79 -8.99
CA ALA A 53 -10.00 32.41 -10.08
C ALA A 53 -9.32 32.64 -11.43
N SER A 54 -8.77 33.84 -11.64
CA SER A 54 -7.98 34.18 -12.85
C SER A 54 -6.77 33.26 -13.05
N LEU A 55 -6.09 32.86 -11.96
CA LEU A 55 -5.00 31.90 -12.04
C LEU A 55 -5.46 30.53 -12.53
N ARG A 56 -6.59 30.02 -12.02
CA ARG A 56 -7.15 28.71 -12.42
C ARG A 56 -7.66 28.73 -13.85
N GLU A 57 -8.34 29.79 -14.28
CA GLU A 57 -8.84 29.94 -15.66
C GLU A 57 -7.69 30.05 -16.67
N GLY A 58 -6.61 30.72 -16.28
CA GLY A 58 -5.42 30.87 -17.15
C GLY A 58 -4.53 29.63 -17.28
N LEU A 59 -4.80 28.56 -16.51
CA LEU A 59 -4.09 27.29 -16.56
C LEU A 59 -4.76 26.36 -17.60
N THR A 60 -4.30 26.42 -18.85
CA THR A 60 -4.60 25.40 -19.86
C THR A 60 -3.86 24.12 -19.55
N GLU A 61 -4.25 23.01 -20.16
CA GLU A 61 -3.61 21.70 -20.00
C GLU A 61 -2.10 21.76 -20.31
N GLU A 62 -1.72 22.37 -21.43
CA GLU A 62 -0.32 22.54 -21.82
C GLU A 62 0.50 23.38 -20.84
N LYS A 63 -0.09 24.48 -20.33
CA LYS A 63 0.57 25.31 -19.33
C LYS A 63 0.72 24.58 -17.99
N THR A 64 -0.30 23.82 -17.60
CA THR A 64 -0.27 23.00 -16.39
C THR A 64 0.85 21.97 -16.47
N LYS A 65 0.94 21.23 -17.58
CA LYS A 65 1.99 20.24 -17.85
C LYS A 65 3.38 20.85 -17.75
N SER A 66 3.64 21.91 -18.54
CA SER A 66 4.95 22.59 -18.54
C SER A 66 5.34 23.10 -17.15
N PHE A 67 4.35 23.58 -16.38
CA PHE A 67 4.59 24.09 -15.03
C PHE A 67 4.89 22.98 -14.03
N ILE A 68 4.18 21.85 -14.10
CA ILE A 68 4.45 20.66 -13.28
C ILE A 68 5.85 20.10 -13.57
N GLU A 69 6.22 19.96 -14.85
CA GLU A 69 7.57 19.50 -15.24
C GLU A 69 8.65 20.38 -14.62
N ARG A 70 8.46 21.69 -14.64
CA ARG A 70 9.38 22.64 -14.01
C ARG A 70 9.43 22.47 -12.48
N LEU A 71 8.30 22.37 -11.80
CA LEU A 71 8.24 22.18 -10.34
C LEU A 71 8.99 20.90 -9.92
N VAL A 72 8.75 19.81 -10.61
CA VAL A 72 9.41 18.51 -10.37
C VAL A 72 10.93 18.64 -10.59
N SER A 73 11.34 19.31 -11.69
CA SER A 73 12.77 19.44 -12.04
C SER A 73 13.58 20.25 -11.03
N ILE A 74 12.98 21.25 -10.39
CA ILE A 74 13.64 22.10 -9.38
C ILE A 74 13.43 21.60 -7.93
N GLY A 75 12.66 20.50 -7.75
CA GLY A 75 12.41 19.90 -6.44
C GLY A 75 11.49 20.73 -5.53
N HIS A 76 10.59 21.53 -6.10
CA HIS A 76 9.59 22.29 -5.34
C HIS A 76 8.40 21.37 -4.98
N GLU A 77 8.50 20.66 -3.87
CA GLU A 77 7.52 19.67 -3.45
C GLU A 77 6.38 20.21 -2.57
N SER A 78 6.51 21.43 -1.99
CA SER A 78 5.48 21.98 -1.09
C SER A 78 4.09 22.14 -1.74
N PRO A 79 3.93 22.56 -3.02
CA PRO A 79 2.61 22.63 -3.65
C PRO A 79 1.95 21.26 -3.85
N MET A 80 2.74 20.18 -3.84
CA MET A 80 2.25 18.80 -4.01
C MET A 80 1.52 18.28 -2.77
N GLU A 81 1.67 18.94 -1.62
CA GLU A 81 0.98 18.57 -0.38
C GLU A 81 -0.51 18.88 -0.42
N HIS A 82 -0.98 19.77 -1.33
CA HIS A 82 -2.39 20.10 -1.51
C HIS A 82 -3.22 19.00 -2.20
N VAL A 83 -2.56 17.97 -2.75
CA VAL A 83 -3.20 16.88 -3.48
C VAL A 83 -3.01 15.57 -2.74
N SER A 84 -4.11 14.85 -2.52
CA SER A 84 -4.13 13.58 -1.81
C SER A 84 -4.78 12.48 -2.64
N PHE A 85 -4.33 11.24 -2.39
CA PHE A 85 -4.84 10.01 -2.96
C PHE A 85 -5.22 9.05 -1.84
N THR A 86 -6.36 8.38 -1.97
CA THR A 86 -6.87 7.40 -1.01
C THR A 86 -6.97 6.05 -1.67
N PHE A 87 -6.29 5.06 -1.10
CA PHE A 87 -6.24 3.68 -1.61
C PHE A 87 -6.88 2.71 -0.63
N GLY A 88 -7.59 1.71 -1.17
CA GLY A 88 -7.95 0.48 -0.49
C GLY A 88 -6.95 -0.62 -0.85
N ILE A 89 -6.42 -1.32 0.14
CA ILE A 89 -5.42 -2.37 -0.03
C ILE A 89 -5.91 -3.61 0.71
N GLU A 90 -6.00 -4.74 0.01
CA GLU A 90 -6.44 -6.04 0.53
C GLU A 90 -5.44 -7.12 0.12
N GLY A 91 -5.48 -8.27 0.82
CA GLY A 91 -4.61 -9.40 0.51
C GLY A 91 -3.14 -9.13 0.83
N ILE A 92 -2.87 -8.37 1.88
CA ILE A 92 -1.52 -8.12 2.39
C ILE A 92 -1.36 -8.69 3.80
N SER A 93 -0.14 -9.08 4.15
CA SER A 93 0.19 -9.56 5.48
C SER A 93 0.24 -8.44 6.53
N ARG A 94 0.08 -8.80 7.80
CA ARG A 94 0.39 -7.90 8.91
C ARG A 94 1.84 -7.42 8.86
N ALA A 95 2.77 -8.25 8.42
CA ALA A 95 4.17 -7.88 8.22
C ALA A 95 4.32 -6.72 7.22
N CYS A 96 3.59 -6.75 6.10
CA CYS A 96 3.56 -5.66 5.12
C CYS A 96 2.93 -4.40 5.72
N SER A 97 1.78 -4.54 6.38
CA SER A 97 1.09 -3.39 6.98
C SER A 97 1.94 -2.68 8.04
N HIS A 98 2.75 -3.42 8.82
CA HIS A 98 3.68 -2.82 9.79
C HIS A 98 4.78 -1.98 9.13
N GLN A 99 5.15 -2.25 7.89
CA GLN A 99 6.06 -1.41 7.12
C GLN A 99 5.34 -0.20 6.51
N LEU A 100 4.11 -0.40 6.02
CA LEU A 100 3.31 0.64 5.37
C LEU A 100 2.97 1.78 6.35
N VAL A 101 2.50 1.47 7.56
CA VAL A 101 2.08 2.47 8.55
C VAL A 101 3.24 3.30 9.15
N ARG A 102 4.48 2.96 8.83
CA ARG A 102 5.66 3.77 9.21
C ARG A 102 5.85 5.00 8.34
N HIS A 103 5.22 5.04 7.16
CA HIS A 103 5.30 6.22 6.29
C HIS A 103 4.41 7.34 6.84
N ARG A 104 5.00 8.52 6.98
CA ARG A 104 4.37 9.74 7.49
C ARG A 104 4.59 10.86 6.46
N ILE A 105 3.65 11.79 6.25
CA ILE A 105 2.36 12.03 6.92
C ILE A 105 1.29 11.29 6.13
N ALA A 106 0.49 10.46 6.79
CA ALA A 106 -0.57 9.68 6.15
C ALA A 106 -1.67 9.34 7.16
N SER A 107 -2.87 9.06 6.66
CA SER A 107 -4.00 8.54 7.44
C SER A 107 -4.21 7.07 7.12
N TYR A 108 -4.45 6.26 8.15
CA TYR A 108 -4.62 4.82 8.03
C TYR A 108 -5.88 4.35 8.77
N SER A 109 -6.67 3.49 8.10
CA SER A 109 -7.74 2.72 8.72
C SER A 109 -7.54 1.25 8.37
N GLN A 110 -7.29 0.41 9.38
CA GLN A 110 -6.94 -0.99 9.21
C GLN A 110 -7.96 -1.90 9.88
N LYS A 111 -8.25 -3.07 9.27
CA LYS A 111 -9.07 -4.13 9.89
C LYS A 111 -8.59 -4.42 11.30
N SER A 112 -9.50 -4.30 12.25
CA SER A 112 -9.18 -4.47 13.68
C SER A 112 -9.29 -5.94 14.09
N GLN A 113 -8.21 -6.51 14.60
CA GLN A 113 -8.19 -7.82 15.24
C GLN A 113 -8.76 -7.83 16.66
N ARG A 114 -9.20 -6.67 17.19
CA ARG A 114 -9.87 -6.56 18.49
C ARG A 114 -11.38 -6.72 18.40
N TYR A 115 -11.95 -6.30 17.25
CA TYR A 115 -13.41 -6.24 17.07
C TYR A 115 -13.93 -7.26 16.06
N VAL A 116 -13.07 -7.76 15.20
CA VAL A 116 -13.40 -8.77 14.19
C VAL A 116 -12.73 -10.07 14.60
N SER A 117 -13.51 -11.17 14.62
CA SER A 117 -12.96 -12.50 14.85
C SER A 117 -12.03 -12.92 13.73
N GLU A 118 -10.92 -13.50 14.09
CA GLU A 118 -9.98 -14.14 13.15
C GLU A 118 -10.09 -15.67 13.21
N SER A 119 -11.28 -16.19 13.53
CA SER A 119 -11.55 -17.64 13.66
C SER A 119 -11.34 -18.45 12.38
N GLY A 120 -11.15 -17.81 11.27
CA GLY A 120 -10.83 -18.38 9.97
C GLY A 120 -9.88 -17.42 9.23
N PHE A 121 -8.80 -16.97 9.88
CA PHE A 121 -7.89 -16.03 9.24
C PHE A 121 -7.24 -16.64 7.99
N GLU A 122 -7.13 -15.82 6.97
CA GLU A 122 -6.31 -16.12 5.80
C GLU A 122 -4.88 -15.66 6.05
N PHE A 123 -3.93 -16.21 5.30
CA PHE A 123 -2.52 -15.89 5.47
C PHE A 123 -1.81 -15.73 4.13
N ILE A 124 -0.80 -14.89 4.13
CA ILE A 124 0.03 -14.62 2.96
C ILE A 124 1.28 -15.49 3.03
N THR A 125 1.45 -16.37 2.05
CA THR A 125 2.66 -17.20 1.93
C THR A 125 3.73 -16.44 1.17
N PRO A 126 4.94 -16.23 1.75
CA PRO A 126 6.05 -15.64 1.04
C PRO A 126 6.46 -16.46 -0.19
N PRO A 127 6.82 -15.82 -1.33
CA PRO A 127 7.19 -16.54 -2.56
C PRO A 127 8.34 -17.52 -2.39
N SER A 128 9.30 -17.25 -1.52
CA SER A 128 10.39 -18.15 -1.22
C SER A 128 9.96 -19.43 -0.48
N ILE A 129 8.90 -19.33 0.35
CA ILE A 129 8.30 -20.50 1.02
C ILE A 129 7.46 -21.28 0.00
N GLU A 130 6.64 -20.58 -0.80
CA GLU A 130 5.81 -21.21 -1.84
C GLU A 130 6.64 -22.00 -2.85
N ALA A 131 7.84 -21.55 -3.16
CA ALA A 131 8.74 -22.19 -4.13
C ALA A 131 9.39 -23.49 -3.62
N VAL A 132 9.35 -23.75 -2.31
CA VAL A 132 10.02 -24.92 -1.68
C VAL A 132 8.95 -25.80 -1.01
N PRO A 133 8.61 -26.97 -1.60
CA PRO A 133 7.49 -27.82 -1.10
C PRO A 133 7.58 -28.18 0.38
N GLU A 134 8.77 -28.51 0.87
CA GLU A 134 8.99 -28.84 2.29
C GLU A 134 8.75 -27.65 3.20
N ALA A 135 9.21 -26.45 2.82
CA ALA A 135 8.98 -25.22 3.57
C ALA A 135 7.49 -24.84 3.55
N LYS A 136 6.82 -25.01 2.41
CA LYS A 136 5.38 -24.76 2.25
C LYS A 136 4.57 -25.68 3.16
N ALA A 137 4.86 -26.99 3.16
CA ALA A 137 4.15 -27.95 4.00
C ALA A 137 4.29 -27.64 5.50
N GLU A 138 5.50 -27.28 5.96
CA GLU A 138 5.68 -26.91 7.37
C GLU A 138 5.02 -25.57 7.70
N PHE A 139 5.06 -24.60 6.77
CA PHE A 139 4.39 -23.30 6.94
C PHE A 139 2.87 -23.48 7.08
N ASP A 140 2.22 -24.22 6.19
CA ASP A 140 0.77 -24.47 6.22
C ASP A 140 0.36 -25.17 7.52
N LYS A 141 1.08 -26.22 7.91
CA LYS A 141 0.86 -26.92 9.17
C LYS A 141 0.92 -25.98 10.38
N GLN A 142 1.88 -25.03 10.40
CA GLN A 142 1.98 -24.06 11.50
C GLN A 142 0.82 -23.05 11.47
N MET A 143 0.35 -22.64 10.28
CA MET A 143 -0.82 -21.76 10.17
C MET A 143 -2.07 -22.41 10.73
N ASP A 144 -2.31 -23.70 10.41
CA ASP A 144 -3.44 -24.46 10.95
C ASP A 144 -3.37 -24.60 12.49
N GLN A 145 -2.20 -24.91 13.04
CA GLN A 145 -1.99 -25.00 14.48
C GLN A 145 -2.23 -23.67 15.21
N LEU A 146 -1.79 -22.57 14.61
CA LEU A 146 -2.01 -21.24 15.18
C LEU A 146 -3.49 -20.83 15.13
N LEU A 147 -4.22 -21.20 14.08
CA LEU A 147 -5.66 -21.00 13.96
C LEU A 147 -6.41 -21.79 15.06
N GLU A 148 -6.07 -23.06 15.26
CA GLU A 148 -6.64 -23.86 16.35
C GLU A 148 -6.34 -23.25 17.72
N CYS A 149 -5.10 -22.82 17.94
CA CYS A 149 -4.67 -22.17 19.19
C CYS A 149 -5.46 -20.89 19.45
N TYR A 150 -5.58 -20.01 18.44
CA TYR A 150 -6.39 -18.80 18.53
C TYR A 150 -7.84 -19.09 18.93
N ASN A 151 -8.50 -20.03 18.23
CA ASN A 151 -9.88 -20.39 18.48
C ASN A 151 -10.07 -20.95 19.90
N LYS A 152 -9.15 -21.79 20.34
CA LYS A 152 -9.18 -22.38 21.70
C LYS A 152 -9.05 -21.32 22.79
N ILE A 153 -8.08 -20.40 22.66
CA ILE A 153 -7.88 -19.29 23.62
C ILE A 153 -9.10 -18.37 23.61
N ALA A 154 -9.59 -17.98 22.41
CA ALA A 154 -10.73 -17.09 22.28
C ALA A 154 -12.00 -17.68 22.97
N ASN A 155 -12.25 -18.97 22.79
CA ASN A 155 -13.39 -19.65 23.43
C ASN A 155 -13.24 -19.71 24.95
N ILE A 156 -12.08 -20.09 25.48
CA ILE A 156 -11.82 -20.15 26.93
C ILE A 156 -12.04 -18.77 27.57
N LEU A 157 -11.45 -17.74 26.98
CA LEU A 157 -11.54 -16.37 27.48
C LEU A 157 -12.97 -15.82 27.35
N THR A 158 -13.69 -16.12 26.25
CA THR A 158 -15.09 -15.71 26.09
C THR A 158 -15.94 -16.27 27.23
N ASN A 159 -15.86 -17.59 27.48
CA ASN A 159 -16.64 -18.24 28.55
C ASN A 159 -16.30 -17.67 29.93
N THR A 160 -15.03 -17.37 30.20
CA THR A 160 -14.57 -16.81 31.47
C THR A 160 -15.10 -15.39 31.67
N HIS A 161 -15.00 -14.55 30.64
CA HIS A 161 -15.45 -13.16 30.71
C HIS A 161 -16.97 -13.06 30.74
N GLU A 162 -17.69 -13.91 29.99
CA GLU A 162 -19.14 -13.94 29.97
C GLU A 162 -19.71 -14.21 31.37
N LYS A 163 -19.21 -15.24 32.06
CA LYS A 163 -19.61 -15.54 33.45
C LYS A 163 -19.41 -14.34 34.36
N ALA A 164 -18.24 -13.70 34.29
CA ALA A 164 -17.94 -12.53 35.11
C ALA A 164 -18.87 -11.34 34.81
N PHE A 165 -19.29 -11.13 33.57
CA PHE A 165 -20.23 -10.07 33.21
C PHE A 165 -21.66 -10.37 33.59
N LEU A 166 -22.11 -11.65 33.53
CA LEU A 166 -23.40 -12.09 34.05
C LEU A 166 -23.51 -11.90 35.57
N GLU A 167 -22.45 -12.23 36.33
CA GLU A 167 -22.36 -11.98 37.77
C GLU A 167 -22.44 -10.49 38.14
N GLN A 168 -22.03 -9.61 37.21
CA GLN A 168 -22.18 -8.15 37.33
C GLN A 168 -23.58 -7.63 36.97
N GLY A 169 -24.53 -8.52 36.63
CA GLY A 169 -25.92 -8.19 36.30
C GLY A 169 -26.14 -7.73 34.86
N MET A 170 -25.20 -8.02 33.94
CA MET A 170 -25.43 -7.74 32.52
C MET A 170 -26.45 -8.71 31.91
N SER A 171 -27.13 -8.25 30.85
CA SER A 171 -27.94 -9.17 30.01
C SER A 171 -27.06 -10.20 29.35
N GLU A 172 -27.56 -11.42 29.11
CA GLU A 172 -26.81 -12.49 28.39
C GLU A 172 -26.24 -12.02 27.06
N LYS A 173 -27.02 -11.31 26.27
CA LYS A 173 -26.61 -10.75 24.97
C LYS A 173 -25.45 -9.76 25.11
N ASP A 174 -25.50 -8.86 26.06
CA ASP A 174 -24.48 -7.84 26.25
C ASP A 174 -23.22 -8.43 26.88
N ALA A 175 -23.38 -9.34 27.83
CA ALA A 175 -22.30 -10.09 28.46
C ALA A 175 -21.50 -10.88 27.40
N LEU A 176 -22.16 -11.64 26.55
CA LEU A 176 -21.53 -12.42 25.48
C LEU A 176 -20.79 -11.50 24.46
N ASN A 177 -21.44 -10.42 24.00
CA ASN A 177 -20.84 -9.50 23.05
C ASN A 177 -19.60 -8.80 23.62
N LYS A 178 -19.64 -8.40 24.86
CA LYS A 178 -18.52 -7.77 25.57
C LYS A 178 -17.39 -8.78 25.84
N ALA A 179 -17.75 -9.99 26.24
CA ALA A 179 -16.82 -11.09 26.46
C ALA A 179 -16.02 -11.45 25.20
N LYS A 180 -16.71 -11.61 24.06
CA LYS A 180 -16.07 -11.88 22.77
C LYS A 180 -15.04 -10.82 22.39
N LYS A 181 -15.40 -9.53 22.49
CA LYS A 181 -14.46 -8.43 22.19
C LYS A 181 -13.22 -8.47 23.07
N LYS A 182 -13.40 -8.70 24.38
CA LYS A 182 -12.30 -8.80 25.33
C LYS A 182 -11.44 -10.04 25.06
N ALA A 183 -12.05 -11.18 24.76
CA ALA A 183 -11.34 -12.42 24.42
C ALA A 183 -10.50 -12.26 23.14
N TYR A 184 -11.04 -11.61 22.08
CA TYR A 184 -10.30 -11.40 20.83
C TYR A 184 -9.11 -10.44 21.02
N GLU A 185 -9.23 -9.45 21.91
CA GLU A 185 -8.14 -8.53 22.22
C GLU A 185 -6.88 -9.25 22.73
N ASP A 186 -7.05 -10.32 23.48
CA ASP A 186 -5.95 -11.10 24.04
C ASP A 186 -5.59 -12.32 23.16
N ALA A 187 -6.58 -13.03 22.62
CA ALA A 187 -6.33 -14.20 21.77
C ALA A 187 -5.49 -13.86 20.52
N ARG A 188 -5.63 -12.65 19.96
CA ARG A 188 -4.86 -12.19 18.79
C ARG A 188 -3.34 -12.20 18.96
N PHE A 189 -2.82 -12.32 20.17
CA PHE A 189 -1.37 -12.35 20.42
C PHE A 189 -0.69 -13.60 19.86
N VAL A 190 -1.45 -14.65 19.54
CA VAL A 190 -0.93 -15.85 18.87
C VAL A 190 -1.02 -15.78 17.34
N LEU A 191 -1.64 -14.73 16.76
CA LEU A 191 -1.77 -14.60 15.31
C LEU A 191 -0.41 -14.31 14.66
N PRO A 192 -0.10 -14.98 13.53
CA PRO A 192 1.17 -14.81 12.86
C PRO A 192 1.25 -13.48 12.09
N ASN A 193 2.46 -13.02 11.83
CA ASN A 193 2.72 -11.89 10.92
C ASN A 193 2.21 -12.12 9.48
N ALA A 194 2.04 -13.38 9.10
CA ALA A 194 1.48 -13.80 7.83
C ALA A 194 -0.04 -13.56 7.73
N CYS A 195 -0.75 -13.36 8.85
CA CYS A 195 -2.19 -13.11 8.87
C CYS A 195 -2.56 -11.98 7.91
N GLU A 196 -3.58 -12.23 7.06
CA GLU A 196 -4.08 -11.24 6.08
C GLU A 196 -4.70 -10.04 6.79
N THR A 197 -4.60 -8.89 6.15
CA THR A 197 -5.25 -7.66 6.60
C THR A 197 -5.66 -6.77 5.44
N LYS A 198 -6.59 -5.86 5.74
CA LYS A 198 -7.10 -4.83 4.82
C LYS A 198 -6.86 -3.46 5.43
N ILE A 199 -6.50 -2.51 4.57
CA ILE A 199 -6.18 -1.16 5.03
C ILE A 199 -6.62 -0.11 4.00
N VAL A 200 -7.21 0.97 4.48
CA VAL A 200 -7.39 2.20 3.71
C VAL A 200 -6.28 3.16 4.10
N VAL A 201 -5.63 3.75 3.11
CA VAL A 201 -4.56 4.72 3.32
C VAL A 201 -4.77 5.97 2.48
N THR A 202 -4.60 7.15 3.11
CA THR A 202 -4.59 8.44 2.41
C THR A 202 -3.22 9.09 2.56
N MET A 203 -2.60 9.45 1.45
CA MET A 203 -1.31 10.15 1.38
C MET A 203 -1.40 11.32 0.42
N ASN A 204 -0.73 12.45 0.73
CA ASN A 204 -0.51 13.48 -0.26
C ASN A 204 0.62 13.11 -1.24
N VAL A 205 0.72 13.84 -2.35
CA VAL A 205 1.70 13.54 -3.42
C VAL A 205 3.15 13.56 -2.92
N ARG A 206 3.50 14.48 -2.04
CA ARG A 206 4.86 14.53 -1.46
C ARG A 206 5.18 13.28 -0.64
N THR A 207 4.23 12.82 0.17
CA THR A 207 4.36 11.56 0.93
C THR A 207 4.44 10.36 -0.01
N LEU A 208 3.64 10.34 -1.09
CA LEU A 208 3.70 9.29 -2.11
C LEU A 208 5.07 9.24 -2.80
N PHE A 209 5.67 10.37 -3.15
CA PHE A 209 7.03 10.40 -3.70
C PHE A 209 8.05 9.78 -2.75
N ASN A 210 8.00 10.13 -1.46
CA ASN A 210 8.86 9.52 -0.46
C ASN A 210 8.61 8.01 -0.34
N PHE A 211 7.35 7.59 -0.33
CA PHE A 211 6.97 6.18 -0.28
C PHE A 211 7.52 5.41 -1.48
N PHE A 212 7.31 5.89 -2.71
CA PHE A 212 7.78 5.24 -3.93
C PHE A 212 9.30 5.20 -4.02
N GLN A 213 10.00 6.26 -3.61
CA GLN A 213 11.46 6.28 -3.58
C GLN A 213 12.04 5.12 -2.78
N HIS A 214 11.39 4.78 -1.66
CA HIS A 214 11.87 3.74 -0.75
C HIS A 214 11.30 2.35 -1.06
N ARG A 215 10.04 2.25 -1.49
CA ARG A 215 9.33 0.97 -1.57
C ARG A 215 9.25 0.40 -2.98
N CYS A 216 9.36 1.20 -4.02
CA CYS A 216 9.57 0.70 -5.38
C CYS A 216 11.01 0.22 -5.65
N CYS A 217 11.94 0.40 -4.69
CA CYS A 217 13.32 -0.05 -4.80
C CYS A 217 13.41 -1.58 -4.79
N ASN A 218 14.26 -2.19 -5.65
CA ASN A 218 14.49 -3.64 -5.69
C ASN A 218 15.03 -4.24 -4.38
N ARG A 219 15.49 -3.41 -3.44
CA ARG A 219 15.91 -3.83 -2.10
C ARG A 219 14.79 -3.76 -1.06
N ALA A 220 13.61 -3.24 -1.41
CA ALA A 220 12.45 -3.32 -0.56
C ALA A 220 11.98 -4.78 -0.43
N GLN A 221 11.31 -5.09 0.66
CA GLN A 221 10.70 -6.42 0.83
C GLN A 221 9.64 -6.61 -0.27
N TRP A 222 9.56 -7.82 -0.81
CA TRP A 222 8.79 -8.15 -2.01
C TRP A 222 7.32 -7.67 -1.95
N GLU A 223 6.65 -7.81 -0.81
CA GLU A 223 5.23 -7.54 -0.66
C GLU A 223 4.94 -6.04 -0.66
N ILE A 224 5.64 -5.27 0.17
CA ILE A 224 5.46 -3.80 0.18
C ILE A 224 5.93 -3.15 -1.13
N LYS A 225 6.90 -3.79 -1.82
CA LYS A 225 7.29 -3.35 -3.17
C LYS A 225 6.14 -3.53 -4.15
N ALA A 226 5.48 -4.69 -4.15
CA ALA A 226 4.35 -4.95 -5.03
C ALA A 226 3.19 -3.98 -4.77
N VAL A 227 2.88 -3.68 -3.49
CA VAL A 227 1.90 -2.65 -3.10
C VAL A 227 2.31 -1.28 -3.66
N ALA A 228 3.57 -0.89 -3.49
CA ALA A 228 4.06 0.41 -3.94
C ALA A 228 4.04 0.55 -5.47
N ASP A 229 4.39 -0.51 -6.19
CA ASP A 229 4.38 -0.51 -7.65
C ASP A 229 2.95 -0.37 -8.20
N GLU A 230 1.97 -1.05 -7.61
CA GLU A 230 0.58 -0.94 -8.01
C GLU A 230 -0.04 0.42 -7.64
N MET A 231 0.25 0.95 -6.45
CA MET A 231 -0.14 2.32 -6.09
C MET A 231 0.44 3.34 -7.06
N LEU A 232 1.71 3.20 -7.45
CA LEU A 232 2.35 4.09 -8.42
C LEU A 232 1.69 4.01 -9.79
N ARG A 233 1.37 2.79 -10.26
CA ARG A 233 0.66 2.60 -11.54
C ARG A 233 -0.67 3.35 -11.56
N LEU A 234 -1.46 3.23 -10.48
CA LEU A 234 -2.74 3.95 -10.34
C LEU A 234 -2.56 5.46 -10.26
N CYS A 235 -1.51 5.93 -9.58
CA CYS A 235 -1.18 7.36 -9.55
C CYS A 235 -0.82 7.90 -10.94
N LYS A 236 -0.03 7.15 -11.72
CA LYS A 236 0.34 7.54 -13.09
C LYS A 236 -0.87 7.61 -14.03
N GLN A 237 -1.87 6.75 -13.83
CA GLN A 237 -3.12 6.82 -14.59
C GLN A 237 -3.97 8.05 -14.21
N ALA A 238 -4.03 8.40 -12.92
CA ALA A 238 -4.86 9.50 -12.42
C ALA A 238 -4.24 10.90 -12.58
N ALA A 239 -2.90 10.98 -12.57
CA ALA A 239 -2.14 12.24 -12.66
C ALA A 239 -0.79 12.00 -13.38
N PRO A 240 -0.82 11.76 -14.70
CA PRO A 240 0.35 11.31 -15.47
C PRO A 240 1.53 12.28 -15.40
N GLU A 241 1.31 13.58 -15.46
CA GLU A 241 2.40 14.54 -15.45
C GLU A 241 3.05 14.69 -14.07
N LEU A 242 2.27 14.60 -12.99
CA LEU A 242 2.79 14.61 -11.61
C LEU A 242 3.67 13.39 -11.34
N PHE A 243 3.24 12.21 -11.77
CA PHE A 243 3.93 10.96 -11.45
C PHE A 243 4.82 10.42 -12.59
N LYS A 244 5.01 11.18 -13.69
CA LYS A 244 5.81 10.80 -14.86
C LYS A 244 7.17 10.19 -14.50
N ASN A 245 7.90 10.85 -13.61
CA ASN A 245 9.23 10.45 -13.17
C ASN A 245 9.23 9.77 -11.78
N ALA A 246 8.05 9.51 -11.21
CA ALA A 246 7.96 8.85 -9.91
C ALA A 246 8.39 7.38 -9.98
N GLY A 247 9.01 6.92 -8.89
CA GLY A 247 9.54 5.57 -8.78
C GLY A 247 10.61 5.46 -7.69
N PRO A 248 11.45 4.42 -7.72
CA PRO A 248 12.55 4.30 -6.77
C PRO A 248 13.54 5.45 -6.89
N SER A 249 14.29 5.72 -5.81
CA SER A 249 15.24 6.83 -5.75
C SER A 249 16.19 6.92 -6.95
N CYS A 250 16.60 5.79 -7.52
CA CYS A 250 17.49 5.76 -8.67
C CYS A 250 16.82 6.23 -9.99
N VAL A 251 15.51 6.10 -10.12
CA VAL A 251 14.74 6.66 -11.22
C VAL A 251 14.57 8.17 -11.02
N MET A 252 14.05 8.58 -9.86
CA MET A 252 13.76 10.00 -9.58
C MET A 252 15.01 10.88 -9.54
N LYS A 253 16.13 10.36 -9.02
CA LYS A 253 17.40 11.11 -8.87
C LYS A 253 18.42 10.83 -9.98
N GLY A 254 18.09 9.97 -10.95
CA GLY A 254 19.00 9.59 -12.04
C GLY A 254 20.17 8.68 -11.65
N LYS A 255 20.43 8.50 -10.35
CA LYS A 255 21.51 7.66 -9.78
C LYS A 255 21.05 6.95 -8.51
N CYS A 256 21.63 5.78 -8.23
CA CYS A 256 21.37 5.06 -6.99
C CYS A 256 22.05 5.77 -5.79
N PRO A 257 21.30 6.12 -4.73
CA PRO A 257 21.88 6.74 -3.54
C PRO A 257 22.59 5.73 -2.60
N GLU A 258 22.39 4.43 -2.81
CA GLU A 258 22.85 3.37 -1.91
C GLU A 258 24.36 3.02 -2.04
N GLY A 259 25.09 3.67 -2.95
CA GLY A 259 26.53 3.44 -3.14
C GLY A 259 26.87 1.93 -3.32
N ALA A 260 27.73 1.42 -2.47
CA ALA A 260 28.14 0.00 -2.46
C ALA A 260 26.99 -0.99 -2.21
N MET A 261 25.88 -0.52 -1.62
CA MET A 261 24.68 -1.31 -1.36
C MET A 261 23.68 -1.31 -2.53
N SER A 262 24.05 -0.75 -3.69
CA SER A 262 23.21 -0.74 -4.89
C SER A 262 22.88 -2.16 -5.36
N CYS A 263 21.65 -2.32 -5.93
CA CYS A 263 21.28 -3.58 -6.60
C CYS A 263 21.95 -3.78 -7.97
N GLY A 264 22.66 -2.78 -8.49
CA GLY A 264 23.36 -2.83 -9.79
C GLY A 264 22.46 -2.72 -11.03
N LYS A 265 21.14 -2.66 -10.88
CA LYS A 265 20.14 -2.77 -11.98
C LYS A 265 19.56 -1.44 -12.44
N LEU A 266 20.32 -0.35 -12.40
CA LEU A 266 19.82 1.00 -12.70
C LEU A 266 19.15 1.10 -14.09
N VAL A 267 19.75 0.52 -15.12
CA VAL A 267 19.25 0.60 -16.52
C VAL A 267 17.94 -0.14 -16.66
N GLU A 268 17.85 -1.37 -16.13
CA GLU A 268 16.66 -2.19 -16.13
C GLU A 268 15.50 -1.51 -15.37
N VAL A 269 15.80 -1.00 -14.18
CA VAL A 269 14.81 -0.30 -13.34
C VAL A 269 14.27 0.96 -14.03
N LYS A 270 15.15 1.77 -14.66
CA LYS A 270 14.71 2.94 -15.43
C LYS A 270 13.78 2.56 -16.59
N LYS A 271 14.07 1.46 -17.28
CA LYS A 271 13.20 0.96 -18.36
C LYS A 271 11.82 0.57 -17.83
N ILE A 272 11.75 -0.24 -16.77
CA ILE A 272 10.50 -0.70 -16.16
C ILE A 272 9.60 0.48 -15.76
N TYR A 273 10.12 1.45 -15.03
CA TYR A 273 9.32 2.60 -14.55
C TYR A 273 9.04 3.64 -15.64
N GLY A 274 9.84 3.68 -16.71
CA GLY A 274 9.56 4.45 -17.92
C GLY A 274 8.40 3.86 -18.73
N GLU A 275 8.35 2.54 -18.87
CA GLU A 275 7.26 1.83 -19.59
C GLU A 275 5.93 1.93 -18.85
N MET A 276 5.91 2.09 -17.53
CA MET A 276 4.68 2.34 -16.76
C MET A 276 3.93 3.62 -17.18
N ASN A 277 4.56 4.54 -17.91
CA ASN A 277 3.90 5.74 -18.42
C ASN A 277 3.02 5.46 -19.67
N ASN A 278 3.16 4.30 -20.30
CA ASN A 278 2.52 3.96 -21.57
C ASN A 278 1.40 2.91 -21.41
N VAL A 279 0.97 2.63 -20.19
CA VAL A 279 -0.11 1.66 -19.92
C VAL A 279 -1.44 2.40 -19.96
N GLU A 280 -2.18 2.25 -21.08
CA GLU A 280 -3.59 2.62 -21.23
C GLU A 280 -4.53 1.76 -20.38
#